data_6a4f658d2e48223e62455ddbf36e583c
#
_entry.id   6a4f658d2e48223e62455ddbf36e583c
#
_cell.length_a   1.000
_cell.length_b   1.000
_cell.length_c   1.000
_cell.angle_alpha   90.00
_cell.angle_beta   90.00
_cell.angle_gamma   90.00
#
_symmetry.space_group_name_H-M   'P 1'
#
loop_
_entity.id
_entity.type
_entity.pdbx_description
1 polymer ?
#
loop_
_entity_poly.entity_id
_entity_poly.type
_entity_poly.pdbx_seq_one_letter_code
_entity_poly.pdbx_strand_id
1 'polypeptide(L)'
;KLYPHYGSRECGLGGAVTCSAHKGMHLRENHIIAEIIDENGNVQPDGEYGELVITTIGADAMPLIRYKTGDYTRILPPCPCGSVTKRLDTVSRRDGEISIEDLDSACFRIEGLADYRASLDGSLTIEARTVCPGLEARIHDAVTSLYADLEVVVHASLCRHSDRPMYMGKRHIL
;
A
#
# COMPACT_ATOMS: atom_id res chain seq x y z
N LYS A 1 18.14 8.42 -9.95
CA LYS A 1 16.86 8.89 -9.38
C LYS A 1 15.77 7.87 -9.72
N LEU A 2 14.94 7.51 -8.74
CA LEU A 2 13.76 6.67 -8.92
C LEU A 2 12.54 7.57 -9.15
N TYR A 3 11.65 7.14 -10.04
CA TYR A 3 10.37 7.80 -10.31
C TYR A 3 9.27 6.77 -10.10
N PRO A 4 8.74 6.65 -8.87
CA PRO A 4 7.62 5.77 -8.57
C PRO A 4 6.44 6.04 -9.49
N HIS A 5 5.70 5.00 -9.82
CA HIS A 5 4.44 5.11 -10.53
C HIS A 5 3.39 4.20 -9.88
N TYR A 6 2.14 4.60 -9.99
CA TYR A 6 0.98 3.78 -9.65
C TYR A 6 0.37 3.21 -10.91
N GLY A 7 0.01 1.94 -10.87
CA GLY A 7 -0.67 1.28 -11.97
C GLY A 7 -1.16 -0.11 -11.59
N SER A 8 -2.29 -0.45 -12.16
CA SER A 8 -2.90 -1.78 -12.09
C SER A 8 -3.36 -2.17 -13.49
N ARG A 9 -3.86 -3.39 -13.67
CA ARG A 9 -4.40 -3.84 -14.96
C ARG A 9 -5.59 -2.97 -15.39
N GLU A 10 -6.38 -2.55 -14.42
CA GLU A 10 -7.57 -1.72 -14.58
C GLU A 10 -7.24 -0.30 -15.06
N CYS A 11 -6.06 0.20 -14.70
CA CYS A 11 -5.57 1.49 -15.17
C CYS A 11 -4.98 1.44 -16.61
N GLY A 12 -4.91 0.26 -17.22
CA GLY A 12 -4.33 0.07 -18.55
C GLY A 12 -2.85 0.47 -18.63
N LEU A 13 -2.55 1.58 -19.30
CA LEU A 13 -1.18 2.08 -19.51
C LEU A 13 -0.55 2.76 -18.29
N GLY A 14 -1.12 2.57 -17.10
CA GLY A 14 -0.68 3.17 -15.82
C GLY A 14 -1.59 4.31 -15.37
N GLY A 15 -1.73 4.46 -14.06
CA GLY A 15 -2.66 5.40 -13.43
C GLY A 15 -2.03 6.74 -13.07
N ALA A 16 -0.83 6.72 -12.51
CA ALA A 16 -0.14 7.93 -12.07
C ALA A 16 1.38 7.76 -12.09
N VAL A 17 2.12 8.87 -12.20
CA VAL A 17 3.59 8.89 -12.23
C VAL A 17 4.16 10.08 -11.49
N THR A 18 5.24 9.86 -10.75
CA THR A 18 5.97 10.90 -10.03
C THR A 18 6.71 11.83 -11.02
N CYS A 19 6.68 13.12 -10.75
CA CYS A 19 7.47 14.13 -11.46
C CYS A 19 8.81 14.42 -10.78
N SER A 20 9.58 15.35 -11.33
CA SER A 20 10.89 15.78 -10.79
C SER A 20 10.84 16.38 -9.38
N ALA A 21 9.66 16.82 -8.92
CA ALA A 21 9.47 17.31 -7.55
C ALA A 21 9.44 16.20 -6.49
N HIS A 22 9.27 14.94 -6.90
CA HIS A 22 9.19 13.77 -6.02
C HIS A 22 8.19 13.91 -4.85
N LYS A 23 7.06 14.57 -5.11
CA LYS A 23 6.01 14.82 -4.10
C LYS A 23 4.66 14.32 -4.61
N GLY A 24 4.43 13.02 -4.54
CA GLY A 24 3.23 12.36 -5.07
C GLY A 24 3.33 12.04 -6.56
N MET A 25 2.25 11.47 -7.10
CA MET A 25 2.18 10.91 -8.44
C MET A 25 1.06 11.58 -9.24
N HIS A 26 1.39 12.20 -10.36
CA HIS A 26 0.42 12.86 -11.25
C HIS A 26 -0.47 11.84 -11.95
N LEU A 27 -1.77 12.02 -11.84
CA LEU A 27 -2.78 11.20 -12.50
C LEU A 27 -2.73 11.38 -14.02
N ARG A 28 -2.98 10.31 -14.73
CA ARG A 28 -3.20 10.33 -16.18
C ARG A 28 -4.67 10.62 -16.49
N GLU A 29 -5.09 11.84 -16.22
CA GLU A 29 -6.50 12.27 -16.30
C GLU A 29 -7.13 12.19 -17.68
N ASN A 30 -6.32 11.96 -18.73
CA ASN A 30 -6.79 11.65 -20.08
C ASN A 30 -7.22 10.19 -20.26
N HIS A 31 -6.94 9.31 -19.30
CA HIS A 31 -7.28 7.88 -19.36
C HIS A 31 -8.15 7.43 -18.17
N ILE A 32 -8.04 8.10 -17.03
CA ILE A 32 -8.78 7.75 -15.83
C ILE A 32 -9.30 8.99 -15.12
N ILE A 33 -10.50 8.87 -14.56
CA ILE A 33 -11.01 9.75 -13.51
C ILE A 33 -10.79 9.03 -12.18
N ALA A 34 -10.18 9.70 -11.22
CA ALA A 34 -9.94 9.17 -9.89
C ALA A 34 -10.80 9.91 -8.85
N GLU A 35 -11.45 9.15 -7.99
CA GLU A 35 -12.20 9.61 -6.83
C GLU A 35 -11.63 8.95 -5.59
N ILE A 36 -11.62 9.64 -4.47
CA ILE A 36 -11.34 9.06 -3.15
C ILE A 36 -12.67 8.95 -2.41
N ILE A 37 -12.99 7.77 -1.89
CA ILE A 37 -14.27 7.55 -1.21
C ILE A 37 -14.08 7.09 0.24
N ASP A 38 -15.08 7.39 1.07
CA ASP A 38 -15.19 6.84 2.42
C ASP A 38 -15.78 5.41 2.41
N GLU A 39 -15.91 4.83 3.58
CA GLU A 39 -16.49 3.49 3.78
C GLU A 39 -17.96 3.40 3.30
N ASN A 40 -18.69 4.52 3.28
CA ASN A 40 -20.08 4.59 2.81
C ASN A 40 -20.17 4.82 1.29
N GLY A 41 -19.03 4.98 0.60
CA GLY A 41 -18.98 5.23 -0.85
C GLY A 41 -19.17 6.70 -1.24
N ASN A 42 -19.13 7.64 -0.29
CA ASN A 42 -19.20 9.07 -0.57
C ASN A 42 -17.85 9.61 -0.97
N VAL A 43 -17.81 10.49 -1.95
CA VAL A 43 -16.58 11.14 -2.38
C VAL A 43 -16.03 12.06 -1.29
N GLN A 44 -14.76 11.87 -0.95
CA GLN A 44 -14.04 12.66 0.04
C GLN A 44 -13.49 13.97 -0.57
N PRO A 45 -13.39 15.04 0.22
CA PRO A 45 -12.65 16.23 -0.16
C PRO A 45 -11.18 15.93 -0.46
N ASP A 46 -10.56 16.72 -1.35
CA ASP A 46 -9.12 16.64 -1.60
C ASP A 46 -8.34 16.82 -0.29
N GLY A 47 -7.37 15.95 -0.04
CA GLY A 47 -6.58 15.91 1.20
C GLY A 47 -6.98 14.80 2.18
N GLU A 48 -8.22 14.32 2.12
CA GLU A 48 -8.69 13.22 2.97
C GLU A 48 -8.31 11.87 2.39
N TYR A 49 -7.94 10.91 3.28
CA TYR A 49 -7.65 9.54 2.90
C TYR A 49 -8.91 8.71 2.71
N GLY A 50 -8.90 7.85 1.69
CA GLY A 50 -9.97 6.91 1.44
C GLY A 50 -9.60 5.90 0.37
N GLU A 51 -10.55 5.05 0.00
CA GLU A 51 -10.38 4.08 -1.08
C GLU A 51 -10.35 4.78 -2.44
N LEU A 52 -9.34 4.44 -3.25
CA LEU A 52 -9.23 4.91 -4.62
C LEU A 52 -10.24 4.20 -5.52
N VAL A 53 -11.08 4.99 -6.15
CA VAL A 53 -12.04 4.55 -7.15
C VAL A 53 -11.65 5.13 -8.50
N ILE A 54 -11.68 4.33 -9.55
CA ILE A 54 -11.34 4.77 -10.91
C ILE A 54 -12.50 4.57 -11.88
N THR A 55 -12.62 5.51 -12.80
CA THR A 55 -13.44 5.38 -14.01
C THR A 55 -12.51 5.49 -15.22
N THR A 56 -12.54 4.50 -16.11
CA THR A 56 -11.70 4.51 -17.32
C THR A 56 -12.32 5.35 -18.43
N ILE A 57 -11.47 6.06 -19.18
CA ILE A 57 -11.87 6.87 -20.33
C ILE A 57 -11.32 6.20 -21.60
N GLY A 58 -12.16 5.99 -22.59
CA GLY A 58 -11.78 5.40 -23.88
C GLY A 58 -11.44 3.91 -23.80
N ALA A 59 -11.94 3.19 -22.82
CA ALA A 59 -11.79 1.74 -22.70
C ALA A 59 -12.98 1.03 -23.37
N ASP A 60 -12.94 0.86 -24.69
CA ASP A 60 -14.10 0.36 -25.47
C ASP A 60 -14.46 -1.09 -25.14
N ALA A 61 -13.46 -1.93 -24.87
CA ALA A 61 -13.69 -3.37 -24.67
C ALA A 61 -14.24 -3.70 -23.27
N MET A 62 -13.80 -2.97 -22.24
CA MET A 62 -14.23 -3.16 -20.84
C MET A 62 -14.14 -1.84 -20.09
N PRO A 63 -15.15 -0.96 -20.23
CA PRO A 63 -15.19 0.28 -19.48
C PRO A 63 -15.45 -0.02 -17.99
N LEU A 64 -14.63 0.56 -17.14
CA LEU A 64 -14.84 0.54 -15.69
C LEU A 64 -15.45 1.86 -15.25
N ILE A 65 -16.55 1.79 -14.53
CA ILE A 65 -17.24 2.98 -13.98
C ILE A 65 -17.26 2.83 -12.47
N ARG A 66 -16.60 3.76 -11.77
CA ARG A 66 -16.46 3.78 -10.32
C ARG A 66 -15.99 2.44 -9.75
N TYR A 67 -14.94 1.89 -10.37
CA TYR A 67 -14.33 0.64 -9.94
C TYR A 67 -13.53 0.86 -8.66
N LYS A 68 -13.88 0.13 -7.62
CA LYS A 68 -13.16 0.11 -6.34
C LYS A 68 -11.87 -0.69 -6.49
N THR A 69 -10.73 -0.03 -6.30
CA THR A 69 -9.43 -0.67 -6.54
C THR A 69 -8.93 -1.52 -5.36
N GLY A 70 -9.47 -1.28 -4.16
CA GLY A 70 -8.94 -1.78 -2.90
C GLY A 70 -7.63 -1.11 -2.48
N ASP A 71 -7.20 -0.08 -3.19
CA ASP A 71 -6.02 0.71 -2.86
C ASP A 71 -6.46 2.01 -2.17
N TYR A 72 -5.71 2.46 -1.15
CA TYR A 72 -6.02 3.63 -0.34
C TYR A 72 -4.99 4.72 -0.57
N THR A 73 -5.45 5.95 -0.71
CA THR A 73 -4.64 7.14 -0.93
C THR A 73 -5.44 8.41 -0.67
N ARG A 74 -4.92 9.56 -1.05
CA ARG A 74 -5.62 10.86 -1.11
C ARG A 74 -5.17 11.68 -2.30
N ILE A 75 -5.99 12.65 -2.70
CA ILE A 75 -5.59 13.69 -3.66
C ILE A 75 -4.76 14.74 -2.92
N LEU A 76 -3.56 15.02 -3.43
CA LEU A 76 -2.67 16.03 -2.88
C LEU A 76 -2.96 17.43 -3.44
N PRO A 77 -2.63 18.51 -2.72
CA PRO A 77 -2.67 19.87 -3.23
C PRO A 77 -1.84 20.04 -4.53
N PRO A 78 -1.99 21.16 -5.28
CA PRO A 78 -1.25 21.40 -6.51
C PRO A 78 0.26 21.17 -6.38
N CYS A 79 0.86 20.61 -7.43
CA CYS A 79 2.28 20.25 -7.40
C CYS A 79 3.19 21.46 -7.57
N PRO A 80 4.30 21.54 -6.82
CA PRO A 80 5.31 22.60 -7.05
C PRO A 80 5.98 22.53 -8.43
N CYS A 81 5.81 21.45 -9.20
CA CYS A 81 6.31 21.38 -10.59
C CYS A 81 5.50 22.25 -11.58
N GLY A 82 4.38 22.83 -11.16
CA GLY A 82 3.51 23.67 -11.98
C GLY A 82 2.48 22.91 -12.84
N SER A 83 2.47 21.57 -12.79
CA SER A 83 1.43 20.78 -13.48
C SER A 83 0.07 21.00 -12.83
N VAL A 84 -0.97 21.08 -13.66
CA VAL A 84 -2.36 21.26 -13.23
C VAL A 84 -3.08 19.93 -12.99
N THR A 85 -2.48 18.79 -13.39
CA THR A 85 -3.08 17.49 -13.17
C THR A 85 -3.12 17.13 -11.68
N LYS A 86 -4.20 16.50 -11.26
CA LYS A 86 -4.31 15.96 -9.90
C LYS A 86 -3.18 14.98 -9.63
N ARG A 87 -2.86 14.80 -8.36
CA ARG A 87 -1.82 13.85 -7.95
C ARG A 87 -2.24 13.09 -6.72
N LEU A 88 -1.88 11.81 -6.72
CA LEU A 88 -2.05 10.91 -5.60
C LEU A 88 -0.88 11.04 -4.64
N ASP A 89 -1.15 10.85 -3.37
CA ASP A 89 -0.14 10.53 -2.36
C ASP A 89 0.37 9.10 -2.57
N THR A 90 1.17 8.59 -1.66
CA THR A 90 1.53 7.17 -1.60
C THR A 90 0.26 6.32 -1.61
N VAL A 91 0.27 5.28 -2.42
CA VAL A 91 -0.85 4.35 -2.55
C VAL A 91 -0.52 3.08 -1.78
N SER A 92 -1.36 2.73 -0.83
CA SER A 92 -1.21 1.54 0.01
C SER A 92 -2.41 0.61 -0.13
N ARG A 93 -2.23 -0.66 0.21
CA ARG A 93 -3.34 -1.58 0.44
C ARG A 93 -3.59 -1.69 1.93
N ARG A 94 -4.85 -1.61 2.30
CA ARG A 94 -5.30 -1.87 3.66
C ARG A 94 -6.21 -3.08 3.66
N ASP A 95 -6.01 -3.97 4.63
CA ASP A 95 -6.99 -4.96 5.02
C ASP A 95 -7.59 -4.48 6.35
N GLY A 96 -8.74 -3.84 6.27
CA GLY A 96 -9.34 -3.16 7.41
C GLY A 96 -8.47 -1.99 7.91
N GLU A 97 -8.12 -2.00 9.19
CA GLU A 97 -7.32 -0.96 9.85
C GLU A 97 -5.81 -1.14 9.66
N ILE A 98 -5.36 -2.27 9.08
CA ILE A 98 -3.94 -2.61 8.98
C ILE A 98 -3.40 -2.29 7.58
N SER A 99 -2.29 -1.55 7.54
CA SER A 99 -1.57 -1.20 6.31
C SER A 99 -0.33 -2.09 6.15
N ILE A 100 -0.24 -2.79 5.03
CA ILE A 100 0.98 -3.57 4.68
C ILE A 100 2.19 -2.64 4.56
N GLU A 101 2.01 -1.41 4.08
CA GLU A 101 3.11 -0.44 3.92
C GLU A 101 3.67 0.00 5.28
N ASP A 102 2.80 0.21 6.27
CA ASP A 102 3.23 0.54 7.63
C ASP A 102 3.97 -0.64 8.26
N LEU A 103 3.46 -1.87 8.08
CA LEU A 103 4.14 -3.08 8.51
C LEU A 103 5.50 -3.26 7.82
N ASP A 104 5.58 -3.09 6.49
CA ASP A 104 6.83 -3.15 5.73
C ASP A 104 7.82 -2.10 6.23
N SER A 105 7.35 -0.88 6.46
CA SER A 105 8.18 0.23 6.96
C SER A 105 8.73 -0.02 8.36
N ALA A 106 7.97 -0.68 9.23
CA ALA A 106 8.41 -1.02 10.59
C ALA A 106 9.32 -2.26 10.58
N CYS A 107 8.86 -3.33 9.95
CA CYS A 107 9.52 -4.62 9.99
C CYS A 107 10.87 -4.61 9.26
N PHE A 108 10.94 -4.06 8.05
CA PHE A 108 12.21 -4.07 7.27
C PHE A 108 13.27 -3.07 7.75
N ARG A 109 12.98 -2.25 8.77
CA ARG A 109 14.02 -1.50 9.50
C ARG A 109 14.75 -2.36 10.53
N ILE A 110 14.23 -3.55 10.84
CA ILE A 110 14.84 -4.46 11.80
C ILE A 110 15.96 -5.22 11.10
N GLU A 111 17.19 -4.87 11.44
CA GLU A 111 18.37 -5.58 10.93
C GLU A 111 18.31 -7.06 11.30
N GLY A 112 18.44 -7.92 10.29
CA GLY A 112 18.33 -9.36 10.46
C GLY A 112 16.97 -9.96 10.12
N LEU A 113 15.94 -9.15 9.86
CA LEU A 113 14.68 -9.64 9.28
C LEU A 113 14.87 -9.85 7.77
N ALA A 114 14.65 -11.07 7.31
CA ALA A 114 14.78 -11.42 5.89
C ALA A 114 13.44 -11.32 5.15
N ASP A 115 12.36 -11.78 5.75
CA ASP A 115 11.01 -11.76 5.20
C ASP A 115 9.97 -11.96 6.30
N TYR A 116 8.71 -11.59 6.07
CA TYR A 116 7.61 -11.88 7.00
C TYR A 116 6.29 -12.04 6.25
N ARG A 117 5.32 -12.66 6.92
CA ARG A 117 3.92 -12.74 6.53
C ARG A 117 3.07 -12.27 7.67
N ALA A 118 2.00 -11.53 7.37
CA ALA A 118 1.01 -11.08 8.34
C ALA A 118 -0.33 -11.77 8.07
N SER A 119 -1.04 -12.15 9.13
CA SER A 119 -2.43 -12.62 9.09
C SER A 119 -3.22 -12.03 10.24
N LEU A 120 -4.52 -11.79 10.03
CA LEU A 120 -5.42 -11.23 11.02
C LEU A 120 -6.59 -12.18 11.24
N ASP A 121 -6.59 -12.84 12.41
CA ASP A 121 -7.68 -13.70 12.87
C ASP A 121 -7.85 -13.49 14.38
N GLY A 122 -8.57 -12.43 14.74
CA GLY A 122 -8.69 -11.97 16.13
C GLY A 122 -7.42 -11.31 16.68
N SER A 123 -6.23 -11.80 16.35
CA SER A 123 -4.92 -11.21 16.65
C SER A 123 -4.12 -11.00 15.37
N LEU A 124 -3.22 -10.00 15.37
CA LEU A 124 -2.28 -9.78 14.28
C LEU A 124 -1.07 -10.71 14.45
N THR A 125 -1.04 -11.76 13.67
CA THR A 125 0.05 -12.75 13.69
C THR A 125 1.11 -12.39 12.64
N ILE A 126 2.36 -12.27 13.07
CA ILE A 126 3.54 -12.06 12.20
C ILE A 126 4.38 -13.33 12.19
N GLU A 127 4.41 -14.01 11.05
CA GLU A 127 5.36 -15.09 10.79
C GLU A 127 6.60 -14.49 10.15
N ALA A 128 7.74 -14.52 10.83
CA ALA A 128 8.97 -13.88 10.39
C ALA A 128 10.07 -14.89 10.05
N ARG A 129 10.86 -14.59 9.04
CA ARG A 129 12.13 -15.24 8.73
C ARG A 129 13.28 -14.30 9.03
N THR A 130 14.23 -14.76 9.82
CA THR A 130 15.34 -13.95 10.31
C THR A 130 16.68 -14.60 9.97
N VAL A 131 17.73 -13.81 9.78
CA VAL A 131 19.08 -14.31 9.54
C VAL A 131 19.84 -14.58 10.85
N CYS A 132 19.31 -14.10 11.98
CA CYS A 132 19.84 -14.37 13.32
C CYS A 132 18.67 -14.61 14.29
N PRO A 133 18.88 -15.36 15.38
CA PRO A 133 17.84 -15.65 16.36
C PRO A 133 17.53 -14.43 17.25
N GLY A 134 16.39 -14.49 17.94
CA GLY A 134 16.02 -13.55 19.03
C GLY A 134 15.49 -12.20 18.57
N LEU A 135 14.90 -12.13 17.38
CA LEU A 135 14.29 -10.89 16.85
C LEU A 135 12.80 -10.75 17.18
N GLU A 136 12.17 -11.75 17.77
CA GLU A 136 10.72 -11.78 18.07
C GLU A 136 10.28 -10.56 18.85
N ALA A 137 10.96 -10.22 19.94
CA ALA A 137 10.61 -9.08 20.78
C ALA A 137 10.73 -7.75 20.00
N ARG A 138 11.76 -7.57 19.19
CA ARG A 138 11.96 -6.37 18.37
C ARG A 138 10.88 -6.21 17.31
N ILE A 139 10.47 -7.32 16.68
CA ILE A 139 9.38 -7.34 15.69
C ILE A 139 8.06 -7.02 16.40
N HIS A 140 7.80 -7.67 17.54
CA HIS A 140 6.62 -7.42 18.34
C HIS A 140 6.51 -5.95 18.75
N ASP A 141 7.55 -5.35 19.32
CA ASP A 141 7.56 -3.95 19.75
C ASP A 141 7.33 -2.99 18.58
N ALA A 142 7.96 -3.26 17.42
CA ALA A 142 7.80 -2.44 16.23
C ALA A 142 6.36 -2.47 15.70
N VAL A 143 5.72 -3.63 15.68
CA VAL A 143 4.34 -3.81 15.21
C VAL A 143 3.34 -3.26 16.23
N THR A 144 3.51 -3.54 17.52
CA THR A 144 2.64 -3.02 18.59
C THR A 144 2.68 -1.48 18.67
N SER A 145 3.82 -0.87 18.34
CA SER A 145 3.90 0.60 18.29
C SER A 145 3.04 1.23 17.21
N LEU A 146 2.69 0.48 16.15
CA LEU A 146 1.79 0.91 15.08
C LEU A 146 0.31 0.64 15.42
N TYR A 147 0.05 -0.47 16.10
CA TYR A 147 -1.30 -1.02 16.34
C TYR A 147 -1.47 -1.38 17.81
N ALA A 148 -1.51 -0.35 18.68
CA ALA A 148 -1.54 -0.53 20.13
C ALA A 148 -2.79 -1.26 20.66
N ASP A 149 -3.90 -1.21 19.90
CA ASP A 149 -5.18 -1.81 20.27
C ASP A 149 -5.32 -3.27 19.80
N LEU A 150 -4.33 -3.78 19.06
CA LEU A 150 -4.34 -5.15 18.54
C LEU A 150 -3.43 -6.06 19.37
N GLU A 151 -3.92 -7.27 19.62
CA GLU A 151 -3.05 -8.33 20.13
C GLU A 151 -2.09 -8.76 19.00
N VAL A 152 -0.78 -8.66 19.24
CA VAL A 152 0.27 -9.01 18.29
C VAL A 152 0.96 -10.28 18.72
N VAL A 153 1.01 -11.26 17.82
CA VAL A 153 1.71 -12.54 18.01
C VAL A 153 2.84 -12.64 16.99
N VAL A 154 4.05 -12.95 17.43
CA VAL A 154 5.21 -13.08 16.53
C VAL A 154 5.82 -14.47 16.63
N HIS A 155 5.95 -15.13 15.48
CA HIS A 155 6.66 -16.38 15.30
C HIS A 155 7.85 -16.16 14.38
N ALA A 156 9.08 -16.27 14.89
CA ALA A 156 10.28 -16.14 14.07
C ALA A 156 10.98 -17.48 13.88
N SER A 157 11.49 -17.68 12.68
CA SER A 157 12.29 -18.84 12.30
C SER A 157 13.55 -18.39 11.56
N LEU A 158 14.65 -19.14 11.69
CA LEU A 158 15.88 -18.87 10.94
C LEU A 158 15.66 -19.15 9.45
N CYS A 159 16.04 -18.18 8.63
CA CYS A 159 16.02 -18.29 7.18
C CYS A 159 17.09 -19.28 6.70
N ARG A 160 16.70 -20.19 5.79
CA ARG A 160 17.61 -21.14 5.14
C ARG A 160 17.82 -20.70 3.69
N HIS A 161 18.96 -21.01 3.14
CA HIS A 161 19.29 -20.67 1.73
C HIS A 161 18.30 -21.29 0.71
N SER A 162 17.62 -22.38 1.08
CA SER A 162 16.61 -23.06 0.26
C SER A 162 15.21 -22.49 0.40
N ASP A 163 14.98 -21.54 1.31
CA ASP A 163 13.66 -21.05 1.59
C ASP A 163 13.14 -20.17 0.43
N ARG A 164 11.91 -20.44 0.02
CA ARG A 164 11.21 -19.60 -0.96
C ARG A 164 10.70 -18.33 -0.28
N PRO A 165 10.51 -17.23 -1.02
CA PRO A 165 9.82 -16.05 -0.49
C PRO A 165 8.48 -16.43 0.16
N MET A 166 8.11 -15.75 1.25
CA MET A 166 6.86 -16.00 1.94
C MET A 166 5.64 -15.56 1.11
N TYR A 167 5.84 -14.63 0.17
CA TYR A 167 4.86 -14.22 -0.82
C TYR A 167 5.34 -14.53 -2.23
N MET A 168 4.43 -15.03 -3.08
CA MET A 168 4.68 -15.27 -4.50
C MET A 168 4.13 -14.13 -5.40
N GLY A 169 3.74 -13.02 -4.82
CA GLY A 169 3.13 -11.88 -5.50
C GLY A 169 3.15 -10.62 -4.63
N LYS A 170 2.13 -9.78 -4.77
CA LYS A 170 1.96 -8.61 -3.90
C LYS A 170 1.69 -9.06 -2.46
N ARG A 171 2.31 -8.38 -1.50
CA ARG A 171 2.01 -8.60 -0.08
C ARG A 171 0.57 -8.20 0.23
N HIS A 172 -0.07 -8.96 1.09
CA HIS A 172 -1.41 -8.71 1.63
C HIS A 172 -1.48 -9.38 3.01
N ILE A 173 -2.42 -8.98 3.82
CA ILE A 173 -2.74 -9.63 5.09
C ILE A 173 -3.64 -10.83 4.77
N LEU A 174 -3.37 -11.97 5.37
CA LEU A 174 -4.11 -13.21 5.16
C LEU A 174 -5.25 -13.34 6.17
#